data_49ed8cb85041c640f07fc3bf7eca791e
#
_entry.id   49ed8cb85041c640f07fc3bf7eca791e
#
_cell.length_a   1.000
_cell.length_b   1.000
_cell.length_c   1.000
_cell.angle_alpha   90.00
_cell.angle_beta   90.00
_cell.angle_gamma   90.00
#
_symmetry.space_group_name_H-M   'P 1'
#
loop_
_entity.id
_entity.type
_entity.pdbx_description
1 polymer ?
#
loop_
_entity_poly.entity_id
_entity_poly.type
_entity_poly.pdbx_seq_one_letter_code
_entity_poly.pdbx_strand_id
1 'polypeptide(L)'
;MKLALVHACTRSACFELQNNTCYTAPAPFRVQLNGQTVLEACCTNVFSVFSLEPGKTYHLEVLATDGDTGTLDFATAAESFFVDASRYGLVNDGVTDNTAFLQAALSTCPPGGTVYVPAGTYRTQSVFLCSNTTLYLEKGCTLLGGTDRREYPILPGVLPCADEQHEAYLGGWEGNPLDCFAGLINVINAENVTITGEGCINANADNGDWYQHIKVKLIAWRPRLFFTSKAKNVTLHGVEVCNSFSWTIHPTYSDGVNILQLQIHNRADSPNTDGIDPESCKNVNIIGDSIHVGDDCIALKSGKLFLGTVMHTPCENVTIRNCNLNRGHGGLVIGSEMSGGVKNVVMTQCLMDHTDRGLRIKTRRGRGKNAVIDGLVFRNVEMRHVLTPFVINMFYFCDPDGKSDYVQSHEPLPLDDATPRLGSLTMENITATDAEYAGCWFSGLPEQPVEKVEMNNVSISFAENAGAGHAAMMCGAAECSKLAIWAENVKEIHFHNVKLEGYAGERLNFINVGSFKED
;
A
#
# COMPACT_ATOMS: atom_id res chain seq x y z
N MET A 1 -13.27 -27.31 -0.63
CA MET A 1 -12.78 -25.91 -0.62
C MET A 1 -12.90 -25.32 0.76
N LYS A 2 -11.89 -24.62 1.27
CA LYS A 2 -11.92 -23.98 2.59
C LYS A 2 -12.14 -22.47 2.42
N LEU A 3 -13.14 -21.93 3.11
CA LEU A 3 -13.54 -20.52 3.06
C LEU A 3 -13.24 -19.83 4.39
N ALA A 4 -12.93 -18.54 4.33
CA ALA A 4 -12.83 -17.68 5.50
C ALA A 4 -13.59 -16.36 5.25
N LEU A 5 -14.30 -15.88 6.27
CA LEU A 5 -14.78 -14.51 6.30
C LEU A 5 -13.60 -13.60 6.64
N VAL A 6 -13.27 -12.68 5.73
CA VAL A 6 -12.23 -11.67 5.96
C VAL A 6 -12.82 -10.52 6.79
N HIS A 7 -13.97 -10.01 6.35
CA HIS A 7 -14.65 -8.90 7.03
C HIS A 7 -16.15 -8.85 6.66
N ALA A 8 -16.98 -8.46 7.59
CA ALA A 8 -18.41 -8.19 7.35
C ALA A 8 -18.75 -6.75 7.75
N CYS A 9 -19.19 -5.97 6.77
CA CYS A 9 -19.75 -4.64 6.95
C CYS A 9 -21.28 -4.71 7.16
N THR A 10 -21.95 -3.56 7.23
CA THR A 10 -23.41 -3.50 7.34
C THR A 10 -24.12 -4.04 6.11
N ARG A 11 -23.59 -3.77 4.91
CA ARG A 11 -24.24 -4.09 3.61
C ARG A 11 -23.32 -4.82 2.62
N SER A 12 -22.19 -5.31 3.08
CA SER A 12 -21.24 -6.05 2.26
C SER A 12 -20.41 -7.01 3.11
N ALA A 13 -19.81 -8.01 2.48
CA ALA A 13 -18.89 -8.93 3.13
C ALA A 13 -17.80 -9.38 2.16
N CYS A 14 -16.58 -9.51 2.68
CA CYS A 14 -15.38 -9.96 1.98
C CYS A 14 -14.97 -11.35 2.46
N PHE A 15 -14.64 -12.23 1.52
CA PHE A 15 -14.31 -13.64 1.76
C PHE A 15 -13.00 -14.01 1.10
N GLU A 16 -12.39 -15.09 1.56
CA GLU A 16 -11.14 -15.62 1.04
C GLU A 16 -11.23 -17.14 0.87
N LEU A 17 -10.80 -17.61 -0.30
CA LEU A 17 -10.47 -19.02 -0.53
C LEU A 17 -9.11 -19.31 0.09
N GLN A 18 -9.08 -20.17 1.11
CA GLN A 18 -7.83 -20.58 1.73
C GLN A 18 -7.19 -21.72 0.93
N ASN A 19 -6.21 -21.36 0.10
CA ASN A 19 -5.43 -22.27 -0.75
C ASN A 19 -3.96 -21.80 -0.81
N ASN A 20 -3.17 -22.34 -1.74
CA ASN A 20 -1.74 -22.04 -1.89
C ASN A 20 -1.41 -21.25 -3.17
N THR A 21 -2.40 -20.80 -3.94
CA THR A 21 -2.15 -20.01 -5.14
C THR A 21 -1.99 -18.53 -4.83
N CYS A 22 -1.32 -17.80 -5.71
CA CYS A 22 -1.13 -16.36 -5.58
C CYS A 22 -2.27 -15.61 -6.28
N TYR A 23 -3.05 -14.83 -5.54
CA TYR A 23 -4.11 -13.94 -6.03
C TYR A 23 -5.26 -14.65 -6.77
N THR A 24 -4.95 -15.44 -7.82
CA THR A 24 -5.95 -16.14 -8.64
C THR A 24 -6.38 -17.45 -7.99
N ALA A 25 -7.68 -17.74 -8.05
CA ALA A 25 -8.22 -19.00 -7.59
C ALA A 25 -7.74 -20.18 -8.46
N PRO A 26 -7.64 -21.40 -7.90
CA PRO A 26 -7.22 -22.59 -8.65
C PRO A 26 -8.12 -22.91 -9.85
N ALA A 27 -9.42 -22.63 -9.72
CA ALA A 27 -10.43 -22.75 -10.77
C ALA A 27 -11.46 -21.63 -10.65
N PRO A 28 -12.08 -21.20 -11.77
CA PRO A 28 -13.20 -20.27 -11.72
C PRO A 28 -14.37 -20.85 -10.89
N PHE A 29 -15.09 -19.99 -10.18
CA PHE A 29 -16.18 -20.41 -9.32
C PHE A 29 -17.34 -19.42 -9.37
N ARG A 30 -18.53 -19.89 -8.97
CA ARG A 30 -19.70 -19.06 -8.72
C ARG A 30 -20.01 -19.02 -7.23
N VAL A 31 -20.69 -17.95 -6.80
CA VAL A 31 -21.10 -17.75 -5.41
C VAL A 31 -22.60 -17.69 -5.31
N GLN A 32 -23.16 -18.42 -4.36
CA GLN A 32 -24.58 -18.36 -4.02
C GLN A 32 -24.76 -17.88 -2.58
N LEU A 33 -25.81 -17.08 -2.37
CA LEU A 33 -26.31 -16.71 -1.03
C LEU A 33 -27.72 -17.24 -0.86
N ASN A 34 -27.94 -18.04 0.18
CA ASN A 34 -29.25 -18.65 0.48
C ASN A 34 -29.85 -19.36 -0.76
N GLY A 35 -28.97 -20.01 -1.58
CA GLY A 35 -29.38 -20.73 -2.79
C GLY A 35 -29.57 -19.85 -4.04
N GLN A 36 -29.35 -18.52 -3.97
CA GLN A 36 -29.42 -17.62 -5.12
C GLN A 36 -28.03 -17.24 -5.58
N THR A 37 -27.73 -17.39 -6.88
CA THR A 37 -26.45 -16.96 -7.44
C THR A 37 -26.32 -15.44 -7.40
N VAL A 38 -25.23 -14.97 -6.79
CA VAL A 38 -24.88 -13.54 -6.66
C VAL A 38 -23.64 -13.16 -7.45
N LEU A 39 -22.74 -14.12 -7.72
CA LEU A 39 -21.58 -13.96 -8.59
C LEU A 39 -21.45 -15.17 -9.50
N GLU A 40 -21.40 -14.95 -10.81
CA GLU A 40 -21.40 -16.03 -11.81
C GLU A 40 -20.01 -16.61 -12.12
N ALA A 41 -18.97 -15.76 -12.13
CA ALA A 41 -17.62 -16.18 -12.47
C ALA A 41 -16.58 -15.36 -11.69
N CYS A 42 -16.09 -15.93 -10.60
CA CYS A 42 -14.97 -15.40 -9.86
C CYS A 42 -13.70 -16.18 -10.19
N CYS A 43 -12.57 -15.46 -10.29
CA CYS A 43 -11.26 -16.03 -10.59
C CYS A 43 -10.20 -15.64 -9.57
N THR A 44 -10.57 -14.96 -8.47
CA THR A 44 -9.63 -14.47 -7.46
C THR A 44 -9.87 -15.14 -6.12
N ASN A 45 -8.80 -15.34 -5.35
CA ASN A 45 -8.90 -15.94 -4.02
C ASN A 45 -9.74 -15.10 -3.05
N VAL A 46 -9.73 -13.78 -3.21
CA VAL A 46 -10.56 -12.85 -2.42
C VAL A 46 -11.71 -12.35 -3.27
N PHE A 47 -12.91 -12.38 -2.72
CA PHE A 47 -14.12 -11.93 -3.39
C PHE A 47 -15.10 -11.32 -2.38
N SER A 48 -16.01 -10.48 -2.86
CA SER A 48 -16.97 -9.77 -2.00
C SER A 48 -18.38 -9.86 -2.54
N VAL A 49 -19.35 -9.75 -1.62
CA VAL A 49 -20.76 -9.63 -1.94
C VAL A 49 -21.29 -8.33 -1.35
N PHE A 50 -22.07 -7.61 -2.14
CA PHE A 50 -22.60 -6.29 -1.81
C PHE A 50 -24.13 -6.30 -1.77
N SER A 51 -24.72 -5.16 -1.42
CA SER A 51 -26.19 -4.95 -1.35
C SER A 51 -26.88 -5.91 -0.39
N LEU A 52 -26.22 -6.29 0.70
CA LEU A 52 -26.75 -7.13 1.75
C LEU A 52 -27.67 -6.34 2.70
N GLU A 53 -28.58 -7.02 3.37
CA GLU A 53 -29.38 -6.44 4.44
C GLU A 53 -28.56 -6.41 5.75
N PRO A 54 -28.60 -5.31 6.52
CA PRO A 54 -27.89 -5.21 7.79
C PRO A 54 -28.43 -6.16 8.87
N GLY A 55 -27.52 -6.67 9.71
CA GLY A 55 -27.89 -7.53 10.85
C GLY A 55 -28.50 -8.88 10.47
N LYS A 56 -28.31 -9.34 9.23
CA LYS A 56 -28.89 -10.57 8.70
C LYS A 56 -27.85 -11.67 8.58
N THR A 57 -28.25 -12.90 8.88
CA THR A 57 -27.44 -14.11 8.66
C THR A 57 -27.66 -14.65 7.25
N TYR A 58 -26.59 -15.07 6.62
CA TYR A 58 -26.55 -15.62 5.27
C TYR A 58 -25.81 -16.94 5.25
N HIS A 59 -26.28 -17.85 4.40
CA HIS A 59 -25.56 -19.05 4.02
C HIS A 59 -24.88 -18.81 2.67
N LEU A 60 -23.53 -18.81 2.67
CA LEU A 60 -22.69 -18.68 1.49
C LEU A 60 -22.31 -20.07 0.98
N GLU A 61 -22.45 -20.29 -0.32
CA GLU A 61 -21.98 -21.48 -1.02
C GLU A 61 -21.10 -21.07 -2.22
N VAL A 62 -19.94 -21.67 -2.33
CA VAL A 62 -19.01 -21.49 -3.45
C VAL A 62 -18.90 -22.79 -4.22
N LEU A 63 -19.05 -22.72 -5.53
CA LEU A 63 -19.10 -23.85 -6.45
C LEU A 63 -18.08 -23.64 -7.57
N ALA A 64 -16.95 -24.33 -7.51
CA ALA A 64 -15.93 -24.24 -8.54
C ALA A 64 -16.21 -25.10 -9.76
N THR A 65 -15.66 -24.72 -10.90
CA THR A 65 -15.88 -25.42 -12.19
C THR A 65 -15.23 -26.79 -12.24
N ASP A 66 -14.25 -27.08 -11.38
CA ASP A 66 -13.61 -28.39 -11.21
C ASP A 66 -14.38 -29.33 -10.28
N GLY A 67 -15.51 -28.87 -9.71
CA GLY A 67 -16.41 -29.61 -8.84
C GLY A 67 -16.11 -29.46 -7.34
N ASP A 68 -15.07 -28.69 -6.95
CA ASP A 68 -14.81 -28.41 -5.54
C ASP A 68 -15.86 -27.41 -5.00
N THR A 69 -16.29 -27.59 -3.75
CA THR A 69 -17.31 -26.77 -3.12
C THR A 69 -16.91 -26.36 -1.71
N GLY A 70 -17.46 -25.23 -1.23
CA GLY A 70 -17.30 -24.77 0.13
C GLY A 70 -18.49 -23.98 0.61
N THR A 71 -18.79 -24.05 1.90
CA THR A 71 -19.88 -23.31 2.52
C THR A 71 -19.42 -22.56 3.76
N LEU A 72 -20.08 -21.44 4.06
CA LEU A 72 -19.82 -20.63 5.23
C LEU A 72 -21.07 -19.86 5.64
N ASP A 73 -21.41 -19.90 6.92
CA ASP A 73 -22.44 -19.02 7.48
C ASP A 73 -21.80 -17.76 8.06
N PHE A 74 -22.41 -16.61 7.76
CA PHE A 74 -21.92 -15.32 8.27
C PHE A 74 -23.10 -14.37 8.55
N ALA A 75 -22.85 -13.32 9.32
CA ALA A 75 -23.81 -12.25 9.57
C ALA A 75 -23.20 -10.89 9.21
N THR A 76 -24.01 -10.02 8.62
CA THR A 76 -23.68 -8.61 8.42
C THR A 76 -23.72 -7.84 9.73
N ALA A 77 -22.98 -6.75 9.84
CA ALA A 77 -23.05 -5.86 10.98
C ALA A 77 -24.42 -5.16 11.05
N ALA A 78 -24.83 -4.80 12.27
CA ALA A 78 -26.06 -4.05 12.49
C ALA A 78 -25.91 -2.60 11.97
N GLU A 79 -27.02 -2.03 11.50
CA GLU A 79 -27.12 -0.64 11.05
C GLU A 79 -28.15 0.10 11.92
N SER A 80 -27.75 1.24 12.48
CA SER A 80 -28.66 2.01 13.32
C SER A 80 -29.61 2.89 12.52
N PHE A 81 -29.15 3.43 11.39
CA PHE A 81 -29.88 4.36 10.54
C PHE A 81 -29.40 4.32 9.10
N PHE A 82 -30.31 4.55 8.15
CA PHE A 82 -29.99 4.65 6.72
C PHE A 82 -30.27 6.05 6.22
N VAL A 83 -29.23 6.74 5.76
CA VAL A 83 -29.28 8.10 5.21
C VAL A 83 -29.09 8.02 3.71
N ASP A 84 -30.14 8.27 2.94
CA ASP A 84 -30.06 8.44 1.50
C ASP A 84 -29.57 9.86 1.20
N ALA A 85 -28.32 9.98 0.73
CA ALA A 85 -27.66 11.26 0.50
C ALA A 85 -28.34 12.08 -0.62
N SER A 86 -29.08 11.44 -1.54
CA SER A 86 -29.83 12.16 -2.59
C SER A 86 -30.85 13.15 -2.00
N ARG A 87 -31.36 12.85 -0.80
CA ARG A 87 -32.32 13.72 -0.10
C ARG A 87 -31.71 14.99 0.47
N TYR A 88 -30.38 15.11 0.45
CA TYR A 88 -29.66 16.31 0.87
C TYR A 88 -29.42 17.32 -0.27
N GLY A 89 -29.87 17.01 -1.47
CA GLY A 89 -29.77 17.88 -2.64
C GLY A 89 -28.61 17.55 -3.57
N LEU A 90 -28.06 16.34 -3.50
CA LEU A 90 -27.03 15.89 -4.45
C LEU A 90 -27.53 15.97 -5.90
N VAL A 91 -26.68 16.52 -6.76
CA VAL A 91 -26.91 16.62 -8.21
C VAL A 91 -25.87 15.75 -8.93
N ASN A 92 -26.32 14.78 -9.70
CA ASN A 92 -25.49 13.75 -10.33
C ASN A 92 -25.05 14.09 -11.77
N ASP A 93 -24.78 15.38 -12.06
CA ASP A 93 -24.41 15.87 -13.39
C ASP A 93 -22.88 15.89 -13.66
N GLY A 94 -22.06 15.57 -12.67
CA GLY A 94 -20.59 15.62 -12.73
C GLY A 94 -19.99 17.03 -12.76
N VAL A 95 -20.81 18.07 -12.64
CA VAL A 95 -20.42 19.49 -12.73
C VAL A 95 -20.73 20.27 -11.47
N THR A 96 -21.96 20.12 -10.95
CA THR A 96 -22.42 20.81 -9.74
C THR A 96 -21.60 20.34 -8.52
N ASP A 97 -21.13 21.30 -7.71
CA ASP A 97 -20.41 20.99 -6.47
C ASP A 97 -21.36 20.42 -5.42
N ASN A 98 -21.13 19.19 -5.04
CA ASN A 98 -21.92 18.46 -4.04
C ASN A 98 -21.25 18.42 -2.65
N THR A 99 -20.12 19.07 -2.45
CA THR A 99 -19.31 18.95 -1.22
C THR A 99 -20.13 19.26 0.04
N ALA A 100 -20.85 20.38 0.06
CA ALA A 100 -21.64 20.79 1.22
C ALA A 100 -22.80 19.82 1.48
N PHE A 101 -23.46 19.31 0.44
CA PHE A 101 -24.59 18.38 0.59
C PHE A 101 -24.14 17.01 1.09
N LEU A 102 -23.04 16.47 0.52
CA LEU A 102 -22.47 15.20 0.98
C LEU A 102 -21.93 15.33 2.41
N GLN A 103 -21.24 16.42 2.72
CA GLN A 103 -20.75 16.69 4.08
C GLN A 103 -21.91 16.81 5.09
N ALA A 104 -23.01 17.45 4.71
CA ALA A 104 -24.19 17.53 5.57
C ALA A 104 -24.78 16.13 5.86
N ALA A 105 -24.89 15.26 4.86
CA ALA A 105 -25.34 13.89 5.04
C ALA A 105 -24.42 13.10 5.99
N LEU A 106 -23.10 13.23 5.80
CA LEU A 106 -22.08 12.58 6.67
C LEU A 106 -22.15 13.10 8.11
N SER A 107 -22.26 14.43 8.29
CA SER A 107 -22.22 15.06 9.61
C SER A 107 -23.50 14.85 10.42
N THR A 108 -24.63 14.60 9.77
CA THR A 108 -25.93 14.36 10.43
C THR A 108 -26.27 12.88 10.58
N CYS A 109 -25.46 11.98 10.01
CA CYS A 109 -25.66 10.55 10.14
C CYS A 109 -25.47 10.13 11.61
N PRO A 110 -26.45 9.47 12.24
CA PRO A 110 -26.30 8.96 13.60
C PRO A 110 -25.19 7.90 13.70
N PRO A 111 -24.56 7.76 14.88
CA PRO A 111 -23.56 6.72 15.10
C PRO A 111 -24.08 5.31 14.75
N GLY A 112 -23.29 4.53 14.01
CA GLY A 112 -23.66 3.22 13.48
C GLY A 112 -24.57 3.29 12.24
N GLY A 113 -24.78 4.48 11.68
CA GLY A 113 -25.56 4.67 10.47
C GLY A 113 -24.73 4.55 9.19
N THR A 114 -25.47 4.38 8.08
CA THR A 114 -24.92 4.33 6.72
C THR A 114 -25.39 5.53 5.92
N VAL A 115 -24.46 6.30 5.34
CA VAL A 115 -24.73 7.29 4.30
C VAL A 115 -24.59 6.59 2.94
N TYR A 116 -25.71 6.45 2.25
CA TYR A 116 -25.80 5.82 0.96
C TYR A 116 -25.78 6.87 -0.15
N VAL A 117 -24.88 6.71 -1.11
CA VAL A 117 -24.79 7.56 -2.31
C VAL A 117 -25.21 6.72 -3.52
N PRO A 118 -26.35 7.06 -4.17
CA PRO A 118 -26.86 6.29 -5.30
C PRO A 118 -25.99 6.44 -6.55
N ALA A 119 -26.26 5.62 -7.58
CA ALA A 119 -25.61 5.69 -8.88
C ALA A 119 -25.68 7.11 -9.47
N GLY A 120 -24.60 7.60 -10.06
CA GLY A 120 -24.46 8.93 -10.64
C GLY A 120 -23.06 9.49 -10.45
N THR A 121 -22.75 10.63 -11.11
CA THR A 121 -21.46 11.29 -10.97
C THR A 121 -21.62 12.56 -10.17
N TYR A 122 -20.98 12.62 -9.02
CA TYR A 122 -21.08 13.70 -8.04
C TYR A 122 -19.72 14.39 -7.91
N ARG A 123 -19.59 15.61 -8.50
CA ARG A 123 -18.39 16.41 -8.30
C ARG A 123 -18.33 16.87 -6.84
N THR A 124 -17.17 16.68 -6.21
CA THR A 124 -16.95 17.08 -4.81
C THR A 124 -15.49 17.47 -4.58
N GLN A 125 -15.23 18.26 -3.55
CA GLN A 125 -13.90 18.47 -2.98
C GLN A 125 -13.76 17.61 -1.72
N SER A 126 -12.91 18.05 -0.79
CA SER A 126 -12.64 17.31 0.44
C SER A 126 -13.89 17.12 1.31
N VAL A 127 -14.17 15.87 1.65
CA VAL A 127 -15.17 15.51 2.66
C VAL A 127 -14.50 14.80 3.83
N PHE A 128 -15.09 14.97 5.03
CA PHE A 128 -14.57 14.47 6.30
C PHE A 128 -15.59 13.52 6.94
N LEU A 129 -15.19 12.29 7.18
CA LEU A 129 -16.04 11.28 7.79
C LEU A 129 -15.99 11.36 9.31
N CYS A 130 -17.14 11.13 9.94
CA CYS A 130 -17.30 11.09 11.38
C CYS A 130 -17.12 9.67 11.94
N SER A 131 -16.83 9.57 13.24
CA SER A 131 -16.76 8.28 13.93
C SER A 131 -18.07 7.48 13.83
N ASN A 132 -17.95 6.16 13.79
CA ASN A 132 -19.05 5.22 13.75
C ASN A 132 -20.00 5.42 12.54
N THR A 133 -19.45 5.75 11.38
CA THR A 133 -20.20 6.02 10.15
C THR A 133 -19.73 5.12 9.01
N THR A 134 -20.68 4.62 8.24
CA THR A 134 -20.44 3.93 6.97
C THR A 134 -20.79 4.84 5.80
N LEU A 135 -19.89 5.03 4.86
CA LEU A 135 -20.15 5.61 3.53
C LEU A 135 -20.31 4.45 2.54
N TYR A 136 -21.50 4.27 1.99
CA TYR A 136 -21.78 3.24 1.00
C TYR A 136 -21.96 3.86 -0.38
N LEU A 137 -21.11 3.50 -1.32
CA LEU A 137 -21.16 3.96 -2.71
C LEU A 137 -21.83 2.87 -3.58
N GLU A 138 -23.00 3.16 -4.11
CA GLU A 138 -23.71 2.21 -4.96
C GLU A 138 -22.90 1.94 -6.25
N LYS A 139 -23.13 0.78 -6.85
CA LYS A 139 -22.61 0.45 -8.19
C LYS A 139 -23.01 1.52 -9.20
N GLY A 140 -22.02 2.10 -9.92
CA GLY A 140 -22.25 3.22 -10.83
C GLY A 140 -22.25 4.59 -10.16
N CYS A 141 -22.01 4.68 -8.84
CA CYS A 141 -21.70 5.93 -8.17
C CYS A 141 -20.25 6.33 -8.46
N THR A 142 -20.00 7.60 -8.80
CA THR A 142 -18.66 8.18 -8.90
C THR A 142 -18.60 9.47 -8.07
N LEU A 143 -17.75 9.49 -7.05
CA LEU A 143 -17.32 10.72 -6.41
C LEU A 143 -16.17 11.31 -7.23
N LEU A 144 -16.42 12.44 -7.90
CA LEU A 144 -15.49 13.06 -8.85
C LEU A 144 -14.82 14.29 -8.22
N GLY A 145 -13.50 14.26 -8.05
CA GLY A 145 -12.72 15.38 -7.50
C GLY A 145 -12.79 16.66 -8.35
N GLY A 146 -12.86 17.80 -7.68
CA GLY A 146 -12.70 19.11 -8.31
C GLY A 146 -11.26 19.32 -8.79
N THR A 147 -11.08 20.09 -9.89
CA THR A 147 -9.77 20.30 -10.52
C THR A 147 -9.05 21.56 -10.05
N ASP A 148 -9.75 22.48 -9.40
CA ASP A 148 -9.15 23.74 -8.90
C ASP A 148 -8.63 23.54 -7.48
N ARG A 149 -7.31 23.61 -7.30
CA ARG A 149 -6.66 23.48 -5.99
C ARG A 149 -7.13 24.47 -4.93
N ARG A 150 -7.63 25.65 -5.34
CA ARG A 150 -8.12 26.68 -4.42
C ARG A 150 -9.41 26.30 -3.70
N GLU A 151 -10.11 25.29 -4.21
CA GLU A 151 -11.34 24.76 -3.59
C GLU A 151 -11.07 23.72 -2.48
N TYR A 152 -9.80 23.27 -2.33
CA TYR A 152 -9.43 22.27 -1.32
C TYR A 152 -8.93 22.96 -0.04
N PRO A 153 -9.42 22.59 1.14
CA PRO A 153 -8.92 23.11 2.41
C PRO A 153 -7.47 22.64 2.64
N ILE A 154 -6.73 23.43 3.42
CA ILE A 154 -5.35 23.12 3.79
C ILE A 154 -5.32 22.48 5.17
N LEU A 155 -4.68 21.33 5.26
CA LEU A 155 -4.28 20.70 6.51
C LEU A 155 -2.90 21.26 6.89
N PRO A 156 -2.78 22.00 8.01
CA PRO A 156 -1.49 22.55 8.43
C PRO A 156 -0.53 21.43 8.82
N GLY A 157 0.74 21.58 8.51
CA GLY A 157 1.79 20.63 8.91
C GLY A 157 1.94 20.54 10.42
N VAL A 158 1.91 21.71 11.10
CA VAL A 158 1.97 21.85 12.55
C VAL A 158 0.68 22.49 13.03
N LEU A 159 0.00 21.86 13.98
CA LEU A 159 -1.20 22.40 14.62
C LEU A 159 -0.82 23.30 15.80
N PRO A 160 -1.51 24.45 16.01
CA PRO A 160 -1.41 25.19 17.25
C PRO A 160 -1.93 24.30 18.40
N CYS A 161 -1.11 24.11 19.42
CA CYS A 161 -1.49 23.36 20.61
C CYS A 161 -1.86 24.32 21.75
N ALA A 162 -2.85 23.93 22.56
CA ALA A 162 -3.15 24.63 23.81
C ALA A 162 -2.08 24.36 24.88
N ASP A 163 -1.27 23.34 24.70
CA ASP A 163 -0.15 22.94 25.55
C ASP A 163 1.15 23.41 24.90
N GLU A 164 1.86 24.33 25.55
CA GLU A 164 3.14 24.89 25.06
C GLU A 164 4.28 23.86 25.03
N GLN A 165 4.09 22.67 25.59
CA GLN A 165 5.12 21.64 25.66
C GLN A 165 5.00 20.59 24.55
N HIS A 166 3.86 20.52 23.84
CA HIS A 166 3.60 19.49 22.84
C HIS A 166 3.12 20.08 21.52
N GLU A 167 3.84 19.81 20.47
CA GLU A 167 3.39 20.09 19.11
C GLU A 167 2.54 18.92 18.56
N ALA A 168 1.53 19.24 17.76
CA ALA A 168 0.74 18.27 17.04
C ALA A 168 0.91 18.44 15.53
N TYR A 169 1.04 17.34 14.81
CA TYR A 169 1.28 17.29 13.37
C TYR A 169 0.08 16.67 12.67
N LEU A 170 -0.30 17.22 11.49
CA LEU A 170 -1.44 16.75 10.71
C LEU A 170 -1.11 16.63 9.23
N GLY A 171 -0.88 17.73 8.54
CA GLY A 171 -0.48 17.72 7.13
C GLY A 171 0.96 17.22 6.96
N GLY A 172 1.23 16.54 5.86
CA GLY A 172 2.55 16.02 5.60
C GLY A 172 2.89 15.89 4.12
N TRP A 173 4.16 16.04 3.79
CA TRP A 173 4.69 15.76 2.48
C TRP A 173 6.03 15.03 2.58
N GLU A 174 6.11 13.85 1.97
CA GLU A 174 7.30 12.99 2.00
C GLU A 174 7.91 12.88 3.41
N GLY A 175 7.09 12.51 4.41
CA GLY A 175 7.54 12.26 5.78
C GLY A 175 7.95 13.49 6.59
N ASN A 176 7.65 14.71 6.12
CA ASN A 176 7.85 15.96 6.85
C ASN A 176 6.51 16.63 7.20
N PRO A 177 6.39 17.32 8.35
CA PRO A 177 5.17 18.03 8.73
C PRO A 177 5.07 19.34 7.94
N LEU A 178 4.37 19.31 6.84
CA LEU A 178 4.22 20.42 5.90
C LEU A 178 2.75 20.62 5.54
N ASP A 179 2.36 21.87 5.28
CA ASP A 179 1.02 22.19 4.82
C ASP A 179 0.70 21.45 3.54
N CYS A 180 -0.38 20.69 3.56
CA CYS A 180 -0.86 19.87 2.45
C CYS A 180 -2.34 20.13 2.24
N PHE A 181 -2.83 20.07 1.01
CA PHE A 181 -4.27 20.08 0.78
C PHE A 181 -4.90 18.84 1.41
N ALA A 182 -6.10 18.96 1.96
CA ALA A 182 -6.87 17.81 2.44
C ALA A 182 -7.16 16.85 1.31
N GLY A 183 -7.21 15.57 1.60
CA GLY A 183 -7.59 14.54 0.64
C GLY A 183 -9.01 14.71 0.12
N LEU A 184 -9.36 14.00 -0.94
CA LEU A 184 -10.75 13.96 -1.39
C LEU A 184 -11.64 13.36 -0.29
N ILE A 185 -11.17 12.29 0.35
CA ILE A 185 -11.81 11.66 1.51
C ILE A 185 -10.86 11.72 2.70
N ASN A 186 -11.35 12.20 3.85
CA ASN A 186 -10.55 12.36 5.07
C ASN A 186 -11.19 11.69 6.28
N VAL A 187 -10.37 11.01 7.10
CA VAL A 187 -10.76 10.43 8.39
C VAL A 187 -9.74 10.89 9.44
N ILE A 188 -10.07 11.92 10.20
CA ILE A 188 -9.14 12.56 11.13
C ILE A 188 -9.67 12.46 12.56
N ASN A 189 -8.88 11.88 13.48
CA ASN A 189 -9.27 11.66 14.87
C ASN A 189 -10.64 10.96 15.02
N ALA A 190 -10.95 10.02 14.13
CA ALA A 190 -12.22 9.31 14.10
C ALA A 190 -11.99 7.79 14.24
N GLU A 191 -13.04 7.08 14.66
CA GLU A 191 -12.98 5.64 14.87
C GLU A 191 -14.19 4.91 14.27
N ASN A 192 -14.01 3.63 13.93
CA ASN A 192 -15.06 2.77 13.37
C ASN A 192 -15.68 3.38 12.10
N VAL A 193 -14.84 3.75 11.14
CA VAL A 193 -15.25 4.34 9.87
C VAL A 193 -15.14 3.31 8.76
N THR A 194 -16.19 3.14 8.00
CA THR A 194 -16.23 2.21 6.86
C THR A 194 -16.57 2.95 5.58
N ILE A 195 -15.81 2.70 4.51
CA ILE A 195 -16.15 3.09 3.14
C ILE A 195 -16.30 1.80 2.35
N THR A 196 -17.45 1.55 1.76
CA THR A 196 -17.73 0.30 1.06
C THR A 196 -18.68 0.49 -0.11
N GLY A 197 -18.83 -0.54 -0.93
CA GLY A 197 -19.69 -0.57 -2.09
C GLY A 197 -18.93 -0.89 -3.37
N GLU A 198 -19.63 -0.74 -4.51
CA GLU A 198 -19.09 -0.98 -5.86
C GLU A 198 -18.95 0.33 -6.66
N GLY A 199 -18.92 1.48 -5.98
CA GLY A 199 -18.72 2.79 -6.58
C GLY A 199 -17.25 3.14 -6.77
N CYS A 200 -17.01 4.30 -7.40
CA CYS A 200 -15.69 4.81 -7.73
C CYS A 200 -15.41 6.13 -6.98
N ILE A 201 -14.19 6.29 -6.48
CA ILE A 201 -13.66 7.55 -5.97
C ILE A 201 -12.55 7.98 -6.93
N ASN A 202 -12.84 8.98 -7.75
CA ASN A 202 -11.97 9.48 -8.80
C ASN A 202 -11.47 10.89 -8.42
N ALA A 203 -10.19 11.04 -8.10
CA ALA A 203 -9.64 12.35 -7.76
C ALA A 203 -9.56 13.32 -8.95
N ASN A 204 -9.73 12.82 -10.20
CA ASN A 204 -9.78 13.64 -11.40
C ASN A 204 -8.52 14.51 -11.63
N ALA A 205 -7.37 14.06 -11.11
CA ALA A 205 -6.15 14.87 -11.13
C ALA A 205 -5.60 15.11 -12.55
N ASP A 206 -5.90 14.21 -13.47
CA ASP A 206 -5.50 14.33 -14.88
C ASP A 206 -6.07 15.58 -15.57
N ASN A 207 -7.21 16.08 -15.11
CA ASN A 207 -7.91 17.24 -15.67
C ASN A 207 -7.58 18.56 -14.94
N GLY A 208 -6.68 18.50 -13.93
CA GLY A 208 -6.18 19.64 -13.18
C GLY A 208 -4.72 19.99 -13.51
N ASP A 209 -4.13 20.85 -12.70
CA ASP A 209 -2.71 21.23 -12.79
C ASP A 209 -1.80 20.44 -11.81
N TRP A 210 -2.32 19.38 -11.21
CA TRP A 210 -1.68 18.66 -10.11
C TRP A 210 -0.34 18.02 -10.46
N TYR A 211 -0.12 17.67 -11.72
CA TYR A 211 1.10 17.04 -12.21
C TYR A 211 2.10 18.01 -12.87
N GLN A 212 1.77 19.31 -12.95
CA GLN A 212 2.61 20.28 -13.69
C GLN A 212 3.84 20.73 -12.90
N HIS A 213 3.75 20.85 -11.57
CA HIS A 213 4.82 21.38 -10.70
C HIS A 213 5.04 20.50 -9.47
N ILE A 214 5.37 19.24 -9.71
CA ILE A 214 5.36 18.17 -8.68
C ILE A 214 6.34 18.37 -7.51
N LYS A 215 7.43 19.11 -7.73
CA LYS A 215 8.46 19.42 -6.72
C LYS A 215 8.36 20.83 -6.15
N VAL A 216 7.27 21.54 -6.43
CA VAL A 216 7.06 22.91 -6.00
C VAL A 216 5.79 23.02 -5.16
N LYS A 217 5.91 23.61 -3.97
CA LYS A 217 4.75 23.96 -3.14
C LYS A 217 3.99 25.11 -3.81
N LEU A 218 2.82 24.80 -4.39
CA LEU A 218 1.88 25.80 -4.91
C LEU A 218 0.74 25.95 -3.88
N ILE A 219 0.75 27.01 -3.07
CA ILE A 219 -0.14 27.26 -1.93
C ILE A 219 0.12 26.24 -0.80
N ALA A 220 -0.17 24.97 -1.02
CA ALA A 220 0.15 23.81 -0.18
C ALA A 220 0.66 22.65 -1.05
N TRP A 221 1.15 21.57 -0.44
CA TRP A 221 1.52 20.35 -1.14
C TRP A 221 0.28 19.59 -1.64
N ARG A 222 0.46 18.75 -2.65
CA ARG A 222 -0.61 17.98 -3.28
C ARG A 222 -1.38 17.13 -2.27
N PRO A 223 -2.73 17.03 -2.40
CA PRO A 223 -3.54 16.19 -1.53
C PRO A 223 -3.29 14.69 -1.79
N ARG A 224 -3.87 13.86 -0.94
CA ARG A 224 -4.08 12.42 -1.16
C ARG A 224 -5.46 12.18 -1.73
N LEU A 225 -5.73 11.03 -2.32
CA LEU A 225 -7.11 10.69 -2.62
C LEU A 225 -7.85 10.34 -1.32
N PHE A 226 -7.31 9.40 -0.56
CA PHE A 226 -7.81 9.02 0.76
C PHE A 226 -6.74 9.28 1.83
N PHE A 227 -7.10 10.02 2.86
CA PHE A 227 -6.20 10.38 3.95
C PHE A 227 -6.80 10.06 5.31
N THR A 228 -6.02 9.43 6.18
CA THR A 228 -6.39 9.33 7.59
C THR A 228 -5.30 9.87 8.50
N SER A 229 -5.68 10.39 9.66
CA SER A 229 -4.72 10.76 10.70
C SER A 229 -5.27 10.45 12.08
N LYS A 230 -4.50 9.66 12.86
CA LYS A 230 -4.87 9.25 14.23
C LYS A 230 -6.26 8.61 14.30
N ALA A 231 -6.61 7.84 13.27
CA ALA A 231 -7.87 7.13 13.18
C ALA A 231 -7.75 5.69 13.72
N LYS A 232 -8.88 5.11 14.14
CA LYS A 232 -8.94 3.72 14.63
C LYS A 232 -10.03 2.93 13.92
N ASN A 233 -9.75 1.67 13.61
CA ASN A 233 -10.70 0.76 12.97
C ASN A 233 -11.32 1.37 11.69
N VAL A 234 -10.48 1.65 10.70
CA VAL A 234 -10.90 2.19 9.40
C VAL A 234 -10.92 1.06 8.37
N THR A 235 -12.01 0.91 7.65
CA THR A 235 -12.16 -0.11 6.60
C THR A 235 -12.51 0.54 5.27
N LEU A 236 -11.70 0.26 4.23
CA LEU A 236 -12.01 0.50 2.82
C LEU A 236 -12.29 -0.84 2.18
N HIS A 237 -13.45 -1.00 1.53
CA HIS A 237 -13.85 -2.29 0.99
C HIS A 237 -14.57 -2.17 -0.35
N GLY A 238 -14.01 -2.80 -1.37
CA GLY A 238 -14.66 -3.06 -2.66
C GLY A 238 -14.73 -1.89 -3.64
N VAL A 239 -14.49 -0.67 -3.21
CA VAL A 239 -14.55 0.52 -4.07
C VAL A 239 -13.38 0.59 -5.05
N GLU A 240 -13.63 1.21 -6.21
CA GLU A 240 -12.58 1.63 -7.12
C GLU A 240 -12.02 2.99 -6.68
N VAL A 241 -10.70 3.18 -6.76
CA VAL A 241 -10.03 4.46 -6.51
C VAL A 241 -9.05 4.78 -7.62
N CYS A 242 -9.13 5.97 -8.21
CA CYS A 242 -8.35 6.30 -9.39
C CYS A 242 -7.99 7.77 -9.55
N ASN A 243 -7.04 8.03 -10.46
CA ASN A 243 -6.58 9.36 -10.87
C ASN A 243 -6.19 10.25 -9.67
N SER A 244 -5.41 9.69 -8.76
CA SER A 244 -5.00 10.36 -7.52
C SER A 244 -4.12 11.57 -7.77
N PHE A 245 -4.19 12.54 -6.88
CA PHE A 245 -3.34 13.75 -6.90
C PHE A 245 -1.86 13.45 -6.58
N SER A 246 -1.63 12.50 -5.69
CA SER A 246 -0.33 11.96 -5.24
C SER A 246 -0.58 10.60 -4.59
N TRP A 247 0.12 10.18 -3.54
CA TRP A 247 -0.12 8.93 -2.82
C TRP A 247 -1.62 8.67 -2.65
N THR A 248 -2.09 7.52 -3.14
CA THR A 248 -3.53 7.31 -3.31
C THR A 248 -4.23 7.07 -1.98
N ILE A 249 -3.80 6.05 -1.25
CA ILE A 249 -4.34 5.71 0.08
C ILE A 249 -3.24 5.90 1.11
N HIS A 250 -3.37 6.94 1.91
CA HIS A 250 -2.34 7.36 2.87
C HIS A 250 -2.88 7.45 4.30
N PRO A 251 -2.97 6.32 5.01
CA PRO A 251 -3.24 6.35 6.44
C PRO A 251 -1.99 6.76 7.22
N THR A 252 -2.14 7.67 8.20
CA THR A 252 -1.05 8.13 9.06
C THR A 252 -1.41 7.96 10.53
N TYR A 253 -0.48 7.49 11.35
CA TYR A 253 -0.64 7.31 12.80
C TYR A 253 -1.95 6.62 13.20
N SER A 254 -2.45 5.72 12.37
CA SER A 254 -3.73 5.05 12.53
C SER A 254 -3.55 3.59 12.98
N ASP A 255 -4.55 3.05 13.67
CA ASP A 255 -4.51 1.70 14.23
C ASP A 255 -5.75 0.89 13.79
N GLY A 256 -5.54 -0.32 13.26
CA GLY A 256 -6.62 -1.15 12.75
C GLY A 256 -7.15 -0.65 11.40
N VAL A 257 -6.29 -0.60 10.37
CA VAL A 257 -6.67 -0.20 9.01
C VAL A 257 -6.84 -1.44 8.15
N ASN A 258 -8.02 -1.59 7.55
CA ASN A 258 -8.34 -2.68 6.62
C ASN A 258 -8.58 -2.09 5.22
N ILE A 259 -7.82 -2.57 4.24
CA ILE A 259 -7.94 -2.23 2.83
C ILE A 259 -8.20 -3.54 2.11
N LEU A 260 -9.44 -3.68 1.58
CA LEU A 260 -9.98 -4.98 1.21
C LEU A 260 -10.57 -4.94 -0.20
N GLN A 261 -9.99 -5.70 -1.10
CA GLN A 261 -10.47 -5.93 -2.46
C GLN A 261 -10.76 -4.64 -3.24
N LEU A 262 -9.89 -3.64 -3.12
CA LEU A 262 -9.97 -2.42 -3.91
C LEU A 262 -9.43 -2.63 -5.32
N GLN A 263 -9.90 -1.79 -6.25
CA GLN A 263 -9.32 -1.59 -7.56
C GLN A 263 -8.64 -0.22 -7.57
N ILE A 264 -7.31 -0.19 -7.61
CA ILE A 264 -6.51 1.05 -7.56
C ILE A 264 -5.88 1.30 -8.92
N HIS A 265 -6.27 2.38 -9.58
CA HIS A 265 -5.81 2.71 -10.91
C HIS A 265 -5.26 4.14 -11.01
N ASN A 266 -3.97 4.27 -11.29
CA ASN A 266 -3.36 5.53 -11.68
C ASN A 266 -2.58 5.34 -12.98
N ARG A 267 -2.38 6.41 -13.75
CA ARG A 267 -1.58 6.35 -14.96
C ARG A 267 -0.14 5.94 -14.64
N ALA A 268 0.47 5.15 -15.52
CA ALA A 268 1.85 4.70 -15.35
C ALA A 268 2.89 5.83 -15.33
N ASP A 269 2.56 7.00 -15.90
CA ASP A 269 3.42 8.18 -15.96
C ASP A 269 3.02 9.28 -14.95
N SER A 270 2.03 9.03 -14.10
CA SER A 270 1.60 10.00 -13.08
C SER A 270 2.57 10.02 -11.89
N PRO A 271 3.07 11.20 -11.52
CA PRO A 271 4.15 11.31 -10.53
C PRO A 271 3.65 11.16 -9.10
N ASN A 272 4.34 10.34 -8.29
CA ASN A 272 4.06 10.07 -6.89
C ASN A 272 2.64 9.54 -6.63
N THR A 273 2.09 8.78 -7.55
CA THR A 273 0.78 8.15 -7.39
C THR A 273 0.94 6.71 -6.91
N ASP A 274 1.66 6.56 -5.80
CA ASP A 274 1.77 5.32 -5.06
C ASP A 274 0.37 4.78 -4.73
N GLY A 275 0.21 3.47 -4.61
CA GLY A 275 -1.10 2.86 -4.35
C GLY A 275 -1.52 2.99 -2.90
N ILE A 276 -0.78 2.37 -1.99
CA ILE A 276 -1.12 2.33 -0.56
C ILE A 276 0.13 2.62 0.27
N ASP A 277 0.09 3.68 1.07
CA ASP A 277 1.20 4.21 1.85
C ASP A 277 0.89 4.29 3.36
N PRO A 278 0.85 3.19 4.10
CA PRO A 278 0.69 3.27 5.55
C PRO A 278 1.91 3.92 6.18
N GLU A 279 1.72 5.07 6.85
CA GLU A 279 2.79 5.82 7.51
C GLU A 279 2.59 5.82 9.02
N SER A 280 3.52 5.23 9.78
CA SER A 280 3.44 5.12 11.25
C SER A 280 2.12 4.49 11.74
N CYS A 281 1.61 3.50 11.01
CA CYS A 281 0.37 2.79 11.30
C CYS A 281 0.62 1.45 11.98
N LYS A 282 -0.39 0.97 12.73
CA LYS A 282 -0.37 -0.34 13.37
C LYS A 282 -1.54 -1.20 12.92
N ASN A 283 -1.32 -2.54 12.90
CA ASN A 283 -2.38 -3.50 12.62
C ASN A 283 -3.08 -3.20 11.27
N VAL A 284 -2.29 -3.19 10.21
CA VAL A 284 -2.76 -2.90 8.84
C VAL A 284 -2.96 -4.20 8.07
N ASN A 285 -4.13 -4.36 7.47
CA ASN A 285 -4.46 -5.47 6.58
C ASN A 285 -4.73 -4.95 5.17
N ILE A 286 -4.00 -5.47 4.18
CA ILE A 286 -4.15 -5.16 2.75
C ILE A 286 -4.43 -6.50 2.06
N ILE A 287 -5.68 -6.72 1.61
CA ILE A 287 -6.12 -8.06 1.26
C ILE A 287 -6.97 -8.04 -0.02
N GLY A 288 -6.49 -8.76 -1.04
CA GLY A 288 -7.24 -8.94 -2.28
C GLY A 288 -7.25 -7.75 -3.23
N ASP A 289 -6.42 -6.75 -2.98
CA ASP A 289 -6.39 -5.53 -3.76
C ASP A 289 -5.69 -5.73 -5.10
N SER A 290 -6.18 -5.06 -6.15
CA SER A 290 -5.55 -4.96 -7.46
C SER A 290 -5.03 -3.55 -7.66
N ILE A 291 -3.70 -3.42 -7.79
CA ILE A 291 -3.00 -2.13 -7.79
C ILE A 291 -2.24 -1.96 -9.09
N HIS A 292 -2.55 -0.90 -9.82
CA HIS A 292 -1.90 -0.51 -11.06
C HIS A 292 -1.58 0.99 -11.02
N VAL A 293 -0.31 1.35 -10.81
CA VAL A 293 0.08 2.71 -10.47
C VAL A 293 1.36 3.16 -11.20
N GLY A 294 1.66 4.46 -11.10
CA GLY A 294 2.84 5.08 -11.72
C GLY A 294 4.06 5.19 -10.78
N ASP A 295 3.92 4.87 -9.49
CA ASP A 295 4.99 4.86 -8.49
C ASP A 295 4.92 3.54 -7.67
N ASP A 296 5.29 3.49 -6.41
CA ASP A 296 5.31 2.26 -5.63
C ASP A 296 3.89 1.68 -5.41
N CYS A 297 3.67 0.37 -5.56
CA CYS A 297 2.33 -0.22 -5.35
C CYS A 297 1.89 -0.15 -3.88
N ILE A 298 2.74 -0.65 -2.97
CA ILE A 298 2.54 -0.58 -1.53
C ILE A 298 3.85 -0.10 -0.91
N ALA A 299 3.83 1.05 -0.19
CA ALA A 299 5.04 1.60 0.41
C ALA A 299 4.83 1.89 1.90
N LEU A 300 5.50 1.12 2.76
CA LEU A 300 5.44 1.27 4.21
C LEU A 300 6.39 2.38 4.66
N LYS A 301 5.84 3.35 5.37
CA LYS A 301 6.52 4.59 5.75
C LYS A 301 6.39 4.87 7.25
N SER A 302 7.26 5.72 7.80
CA SER A 302 7.21 6.18 9.21
C SER A 302 7.95 7.49 9.40
N GLY A 303 7.76 8.43 8.48
CA GLY A 303 8.33 9.77 8.52
C GLY A 303 9.81 9.85 8.15
N LYS A 304 10.28 11.07 7.93
CA LYS A 304 11.71 11.41 7.87
C LYS A 304 12.26 11.69 9.27
N LEU A 305 13.55 12.01 9.38
CA LEU A 305 14.30 12.10 10.64
C LEU A 305 13.56 12.86 11.74
N PHE A 306 12.98 14.02 11.42
CA PHE A 306 12.29 14.85 12.40
C PHE A 306 11.08 14.11 13.02
N LEU A 307 10.11 13.69 12.19
CA LEU A 307 8.94 12.96 12.69
C LEU A 307 9.30 11.61 13.29
N GLY A 308 10.25 10.89 12.70
CA GLY A 308 10.74 9.63 13.24
C GLY A 308 11.37 9.75 14.63
N THR A 309 11.96 10.91 14.93
CA THR A 309 12.55 11.20 16.25
C THR A 309 11.49 11.67 17.25
N VAL A 310 10.67 12.65 16.87
CA VAL A 310 9.68 13.29 17.77
C VAL A 310 8.49 12.36 18.04
N MET A 311 7.91 11.77 17.00
CA MET A 311 6.74 10.89 17.15
C MET A 311 7.12 9.46 17.53
N HIS A 312 8.30 9.00 17.12
CA HIS A 312 8.86 7.68 17.43
C HIS A 312 7.84 6.54 17.25
N THR A 313 7.09 6.60 16.16
CA THR A 313 6.02 5.65 15.87
C THR A 313 6.37 4.84 14.62
N PRO A 314 6.63 3.53 14.74
CA PRO A 314 6.89 2.66 13.59
C PRO A 314 5.61 2.38 12.80
N CYS A 315 5.77 1.94 11.55
CA CYS A 315 4.76 1.18 10.82
C CYS A 315 4.93 -0.29 11.19
N GLU A 316 3.94 -0.93 11.83
CA GLU A 316 4.13 -2.27 12.38
C GLU A 316 2.87 -3.16 12.34
N ASN A 317 3.10 -4.49 12.36
CA ASN A 317 2.06 -5.50 12.27
C ASN A 317 1.24 -5.34 10.97
N VAL A 318 1.92 -5.40 9.84
CA VAL A 318 1.31 -5.25 8.52
C VAL A 318 1.17 -6.60 7.85
N THR A 319 -0.03 -6.94 7.44
CA THR A 319 -0.34 -8.15 6.66
C THR A 319 -0.81 -7.77 5.27
N ILE A 320 -0.11 -8.28 4.25
CA ILE A 320 -0.44 -8.08 2.84
C ILE A 320 -0.65 -9.46 2.24
N ARG A 321 -1.83 -9.74 1.66
CA ARG A 321 -2.05 -11.05 1.04
C ARG A 321 -3.06 -11.03 -0.09
N ASN A 322 -2.88 -11.97 -1.00
CA ASN A 322 -3.75 -12.14 -2.17
C ASN A 322 -3.93 -10.85 -2.98
N CYS A 323 -2.87 -10.01 -3.08
CA CYS A 323 -2.88 -8.79 -3.89
C CYS A 323 -2.24 -9.04 -5.25
N ASN A 324 -2.75 -8.32 -6.27
CA ASN A 324 -2.16 -8.23 -7.59
C ASN A 324 -1.50 -6.85 -7.74
N LEU A 325 -0.18 -6.83 -7.82
CA LEU A 325 0.63 -5.62 -7.91
C LEU A 325 1.19 -5.53 -9.32
N ASN A 326 0.67 -4.58 -10.09
CA ASN A 326 0.97 -4.50 -11.51
C ASN A 326 1.59 -3.15 -11.87
N ARG A 327 2.68 -3.19 -12.62
CA ARG A 327 3.49 -2.02 -12.93
C ARG A 327 4.02 -1.36 -11.65
N GLY A 328 4.30 -0.06 -11.67
CA GLY A 328 4.85 0.65 -10.52
C GLY A 328 6.35 0.39 -10.28
N HIS A 329 6.96 1.28 -9.49
CA HIS A 329 8.40 1.26 -9.22
C HIS A 329 8.82 0.19 -8.20
N GLY A 330 7.87 -0.39 -7.48
CA GLY A 330 8.08 -1.50 -6.55
C GLY A 330 6.78 -2.13 -6.11
N GLY A 331 6.75 -3.45 -5.96
CA GLY A 331 5.57 -4.18 -5.47
C GLY A 331 5.35 -3.91 -3.98
N LEU A 332 6.26 -4.40 -3.13
CA LEU A 332 6.34 -4.00 -1.72
C LEU A 332 7.59 -3.16 -1.49
N VAL A 333 7.39 -1.98 -0.97
CA VAL A 333 8.47 -1.02 -0.72
C VAL A 333 8.53 -0.64 0.76
N ILE A 334 9.73 -0.57 1.31
CA ILE A 334 9.99 -0.01 2.63
C ILE A 334 10.73 1.30 2.46
N GLY A 335 10.13 2.40 2.89
CA GLY A 335 10.73 3.73 2.78
C GLY A 335 10.43 4.47 1.47
N SER A 336 11.19 5.54 1.17
CA SER A 336 12.40 6.03 1.89
C SER A 336 12.11 6.75 3.23
N GLU A 337 10.89 7.16 3.50
CA GLU A 337 10.43 7.82 4.73
C GLU A 337 10.18 6.76 5.81
N MET A 338 11.24 6.26 6.47
CA MET A 338 11.12 5.14 7.42
C MET A 338 11.83 5.39 8.74
N SER A 339 11.99 6.66 9.14
CA SER A 339 12.76 7.06 10.32
C SER A 339 12.14 6.66 11.66
N GLY A 340 10.84 6.38 11.72
CA GLY A 340 10.19 5.78 12.89
C GLY A 340 10.32 4.26 12.99
N GLY A 341 10.82 3.61 11.94
CA GLY A 341 10.98 2.16 11.83
C GLY A 341 9.83 1.46 11.11
N VAL A 342 10.10 0.23 10.62
CA VAL A 342 9.12 -0.68 10.01
C VAL A 342 9.36 -2.07 10.56
N LYS A 343 8.33 -2.72 11.14
CA LYS A 343 8.49 -3.98 11.86
C LYS A 343 7.33 -4.95 11.65
N ASN A 344 7.63 -6.24 11.72
CA ASN A 344 6.61 -7.30 11.69
C ASN A 344 5.70 -7.18 10.45
N VAL A 345 6.29 -7.30 9.27
CA VAL A 345 5.58 -7.24 7.98
C VAL A 345 5.54 -8.61 7.37
N VAL A 346 4.36 -9.07 7.00
CA VAL A 346 4.16 -10.31 6.28
C VAL A 346 3.45 -10.04 4.96
N MET A 347 4.13 -10.33 3.84
CA MET A 347 3.48 -10.42 2.53
C MET A 347 3.39 -11.89 2.12
N THR A 348 2.20 -12.32 1.66
CA THR A 348 1.98 -13.70 1.23
C THR A 348 0.94 -13.81 0.12
N GLN A 349 1.10 -14.82 -0.74
CA GLN A 349 0.15 -15.19 -1.81
C GLN A 349 -0.16 -14.03 -2.78
N CYS A 350 0.81 -13.16 -3.01
CA CYS A 350 0.68 -12.03 -3.92
C CYS A 350 1.27 -12.36 -5.30
N LEU A 351 0.70 -11.72 -6.32
CA LEU A 351 1.20 -11.72 -7.69
C LEU A 351 1.78 -10.34 -8.00
N MET A 352 2.99 -10.29 -8.55
CA MET A 352 3.59 -9.08 -9.10
C MET A 352 3.84 -9.25 -10.58
N ASP A 353 3.45 -8.27 -11.38
CA ASP A 353 3.63 -8.33 -12.82
C ASP A 353 4.08 -6.98 -13.38
N HIS A 354 5.22 -6.97 -14.08
CA HIS A 354 5.83 -5.76 -14.66
C HIS A 354 6.12 -4.64 -13.63
N THR A 355 6.39 -4.95 -12.36
CA THR A 355 6.93 -3.96 -11.43
C THR A 355 8.43 -3.80 -11.67
N ASP A 356 8.99 -2.58 -11.48
CA ASP A 356 10.44 -2.40 -11.60
C ASP A 356 11.19 -3.25 -10.57
N ARG A 357 10.67 -3.31 -9.34
CA ARG A 357 11.23 -4.11 -8.23
C ARG A 357 10.12 -4.92 -7.57
N GLY A 358 10.46 -6.12 -7.11
CA GLY A 358 9.54 -6.92 -6.31
C GLY A 358 9.47 -6.42 -4.88
N LEU A 359 10.43 -6.82 -4.04
CA LEU A 359 10.66 -6.26 -2.71
C LEU A 359 11.78 -5.21 -2.80
N ARG A 360 11.49 -3.99 -2.37
CA ARG A 360 12.41 -2.86 -2.44
C ARG A 360 12.56 -2.16 -1.10
N ILE A 361 13.74 -2.25 -0.48
CA ILE A 361 14.07 -1.53 0.75
C ILE A 361 14.93 -0.31 0.40
N LYS A 362 14.46 0.88 0.76
CA LYS A 362 15.10 2.18 0.52
C LYS A 362 15.39 2.86 1.85
N THR A 363 16.66 2.92 2.25
CA THR A 363 17.10 3.67 3.43
C THR A 363 18.48 4.28 3.20
N ARG A 364 18.98 5.05 4.14
CA ARG A 364 20.29 5.68 4.06
C ARG A 364 20.74 6.25 5.40
N ARG A 365 22.03 6.57 5.53
CA ARG A 365 22.52 7.42 6.62
C ARG A 365 21.69 8.71 6.72
N GLY A 366 21.43 9.20 7.91
CA GLY A 366 20.56 10.34 8.15
C GLY A 366 19.08 9.99 8.37
N ARG A 367 18.71 8.69 8.37
CA ARG A 367 17.34 8.27 8.74
C ARG A 367 17.14 8.16 10.25
N GLY A 368 18.20 8.03 11.02
CA GLY A 368 18.15 8.01 12.47
C GLY A 368 18.20 6.61 13.08
N LYS A 369 18.58 6.53 14.35
CA LYS A 369 18.68 5.27 15.11
C LYS A 369 17.34 4.57 15.31
N ASN A 370 16.22 5.29 15.24
CA ASN A 370 14.87 4.74 15.31
C ASN A 370 14.43 4.11 13.98
N ALA A 371 15.15 4.38 12.90
CA ALA A 371 14.96 3.80 11.59
C ALA A 371 15.38 2.32 11.56
N VAL A 372 14.63 1.49 12.28
CA VAL A 372 14.85 0.04 12.38
C VAL A 372 13.86 -0.68 11.48
N ILE A 373 14.38 -1.40 10.49
CA ILE A 373 13.60 -2.32 9.66
C ILE A 373 13.88 -3.73 10.16
N ASP A 374 12.86 -4.46 10.61
CA ASP A 374 13.06 -5.82 11.16
C ASP A 374 11.80 -6.70 11.06
N GLY A 375 12.00 -8.02 11.01
CA GLY A 375 10.91 -8.98 10.98
C GLY A 375 10.10 -8.92 9.67
N LEU A 376 10.79 -8.81 8.53
CA LEU A 376 10.16 -8.85 7.22
C LEU A 376 10.08 -10.30 6.72
N VAL A 377 8.86 -10.76 6.40
CA VAL A 377 8.59 -12.07 5.81
C VAL A 377 7.88 -11.89 4.47
N PHE A 378 8.53 -12.35 3.42
CA PHE A 378 8.05 -12.29 2.05
C PHE A 378 7.95 -13.73 1.53
N ARG A 379 6.73 -14.27 1.41
CA ARG A 379 6.54 -15.70 1.16
C ARG A 379 5.39 -16.00 0.22
N ASN A 380 5.48 -17.15 -0.48
CA ASN A 380 4.46 -17.61 -1.42
C ASN A 380 4.09 -16.48 -2.41
N VAL A 381 5.07 -15.90 -3.08
CA VAL A 381 4.87 -14.80 -4.03
C VAL A 381 5.33 -15.21 -5.41
N GLU A 382 4.52 -14.88 -6.40
CA GLU A 382 4.85 -15.04 -7.81
C GLU A 382 5.16 -13.68 -8.42
N MET A 383 6.29 -13.59 -9.13
CA MET A 383 6.73 -12.40 -9.85
C MET A 383 6.91 -12.74 -11.33
N ARG A 384 6.42 -11.87 -12.21
CA ARG A 384 6.56 -12.00 -13.66
C ARG A 384 7.06 -10.69 -14.24
N HIS A 385 8.10 -10.73 -15.09
CA HIS A 385 8.66 -9.55 -15.76
C HIS A 385 9.07 -8.44 -14.77
N VAL A 386 9.61 -8.81 -13.60
CA VAL A 386 10.10 -7.88 -12.59
C VAL A 386 11.58 -7.62 -12.86
N LEU A 387 11.95 -6.36 -13.13
CA LEU A 387 13.32 -6.02 -13.54
C LEU A 387 14.37 -6.47 -12.51
N THR A 388 14.08 -6.30 -11.21
CA THR A 388 14.92 -6.79 -10.11
C THR A 388 14.03 -7.29 -8.96
N PRO A 389 13.86 -8.61 -8.76
CA PRO A 389 13.03 -9.20 -7.71
C PRO A 389 13.30 -8.69 -6.30
N PHE A 390 14.56 -8.57 -5.90
CA PHE A 390 14.92 -8.19 -4.52
C PHE A 390 15.97 -7.10 -4.46
N VAL A 391 15.63 -5.98 -3.78
CA VAL A 391 16.55 -4.84 -3.61
C VAL A 391 16.60 -4.40 -2.16
N ILE A 392 17.79 -4.40 -1.57
CA ILE A 392 18.14 -3.69 -0.35
C ILE A 392 19.11 -2.58 -0.74
N ASN A 393 18.76 -1.33 -0.47
CA ASN A 393 19.60 -0.18 -0.77
C ASN A 393 19.68 0.75 0.46
N MET A 394 20.82 0.73 1.15
CA MET A 394 21.12 1.61 2.27
C MET A 394 21.94 2.87 1.87
N PHE A 395 21.95 3.20 0.57
CA PHE A 395 22.61 4.38 -0.02
C PHE A 395 21.61 5.19 -0.88
N TYR A 396 20.33 5.19 -0.54
CA TYR A 396 19.29 5.81 -1.35
C TYR A 396 19.49 7.32 -1.54
N PHE A 397 19.49 7.81 -2.78
CA PHE A 397 19.98 9.16 -3.13
C PHE A 397 18.92 10.22 -3.43
N CYS A 398 17.62 9.92 -3.40
CA CYS A 398 16.60 10.86 -3.91
C CYS A 398 16.29 12.07 -3.02
N ASP A 399 16.83 12.15 -1.81
CA ASP A 399 16.75 13.37 -1.00
C ASP A 399 17.74 14.45 -1.48
N PRO A 400 17.57 15.73 -1.11
CA PRO A 400 18.47 16.82 -1.52
C PRO A 400 19.93 16.59 -1.20
N ASP A 401 20.24 15.96 -0.06
CA ASP A 401 21.59 15.59 0.39
C ASP A 401 21.98 14.15 0.04
N GLY A 402 21.10 13.42 -0.66
CA GLY A 402 21.25 11.99 -0.92
C GLY A 402 22.48 11.60 -1.74
N LYS A 403 23.04 12.53 -2.52
CA LYS A 403 24.28 12.34 -3.30
C LYS A 403 25.52 12.87 -2.61
N SER A 404 25.45 13.25 -1.33
CA SER A 404 26.61 13.68 -0.55
C SER A 404 27.55 12.52 -0.25
N ASP A 405 28.82 12.84 0.01
CA ASP A 405 29.82 11.85 0.42
C ASP A 405 29.41 11.12 1.69
N TYR A 406 28.74 11.80 2.63
CA TYR A 406 28.21 11.19 3.85
C TYR A 406 27.22 10.05 3.54
N VAL A 407 26.30 10.27 2.63
CA VAL A 407 25.29 9.24 2.28
C VAL A 407 25.88 8.14 1.41
N GLN A 408 26.76 8.49 0.46
CA GLN A 408 27.23 7.58 -0.58
C GLN A 408 28.58 6.91 -0.28
N SER A 409 29.25 7.24 0.85
CA SER A 409 30.53 6.60 1.21
C SER A 409 30.38 5.09 1.44
N HIS A 410 31.20 4.31 0.75
CA HIS A 410 31.38 2.87 1.00
C HIS A 410 32.46 2.58 2.06
N GLU A 411 33.11 3.61 2.58
CA GLU A 411 34.02 3.49 3.74
C GLU A 411 33.22 3.52 5.05
N PRO A 412 33.58 2.74 6.07
CA PRO A 412 32.89 2.74 7.34
C PRO A 412 32.99 4.10 8.03
N LEU A 413 31.85 4.61 8.48
CA LEU A 413 31.75 5.82 9.28
C LEU A 413 31.45 5.46 10.74
N PRO A 414 31.71 6.37 11.71
CA PRO A 414 31.30 6.15 13.08
C PRO A 414 29.79 5.92 13.20
N LEU A 415 29.39 4.94 13.99
CA LEU A 415 27.98 4.76 14.35
C LEU A 415 27.51 5.96 15.18
N ASP A 416 26.40 6.54 14.78
CA ASP A 416 25.80 7.69 15.43
C ASP A 416 24.27 7.60 15.50
N ASP A 417 23.63 8.61 16.08
CA ASP A 417 22.16 8.69 16.19
C ASP A 417 21.45 8.87 14.84
N ALA A 418 22.18 9.03 13.74
CA ALA A 418 21.63 9.17 12.39
C ALA A 418 21.72 7.86 11.57
N THR A 419 22.32 6.81 12.10
CA THR A 419 22.55 5.54 11.40
C THR A 419 21.35 4.61 11.50
N PRO A 420 20.70 4.22 10.37
CA PRO A 420 19.60 3.27 10.36
C PRO A 420 20.08 1.83 10.52
N ARG A 421 19.19 0.92 10.91
CA ARG A 421 19.47 -0.51 11.04
C ARG A 421 18.48 -1.36 10.23
N LEU A 422 19.01 -2.37 9.55
CA LEU A 422 18.21 -3.42 8.91
C LEU A 422 18.53 -4.76 9.58
N GLY A 423 17.50 -5.35 10.21
CA GLY A 423 17.56 -6.63 10.91
C GLY A 423 17.38 -7.82 9.98
N SER A 424 16.31 -8.59 10.16
CA SER A 424 16.06 -9.83 9.42
C SER A 424 15.10 -9.67 8.27
N LEU A 425 15.43 -10.33 7.16
CA LEU A 425 14.58 -10.50 5.97
C LEU A 425 14.51 -11.98 5.61
N THR A 426 13.31 -12.54 5.56
CA THR A 426 13.05 -13.91 5.12
C THR A 426 12.24 -13.91 3.83
N MET A 427 12.76 -14.60 2.81
CA MET A 427 12.10 -14.87 1.54
C MET A 427 11.85 -16.37 1.42
N GLU A 428 10.60 -16.78 1.25
CA GLU A 428 10.21 -18.19 1.28
C GLU A 428 9.20 -18.54 0.19
N ASN A 429 9.47 -19.62 -0.55
CA ASN A 429 8.59 -20.12 -1.63
C ASN A 429 8.28 -19.03 -2.66
N ILE A 430 9.31 -18.48 -3.29
CA ILE A 430 9.20 -17.42 -4.29
C ILE A 430 9.53 -17.95 -5.66
N THR A 431 8.71 -17.58 -6.64
CA THR A 431 9.00 -17.83 -8.05
C THR A 431 9.04 -16.47 -8.77
N ALA A 432 10.18 -16.15 -9.38
CA ALA A 432 10.35 -14.98 -10.23
C ALA A 432 10.77 -15.42 -11.63
N THR A 433 10.00 -15.03 -12.65
CA THR A 433 10.28 -15.33 -14.06
C THR A 433 10.52 -14.05 -14.83
N ASP A 434 11.39 -14.16 -15.83
CA ASP A 434 11.72 -13.07 -16.74
C ASP A 434 12.28 -11.81 -16.02
N ALA A 435 13.16 -12.02 -15.02
CA ALA A 435 13.94 -10.94 -14.43
C ALA A 435 14.93 -10.36 -15.47
N GLU A 436 15.28 -9.07 -15.36
CA GLU A 436 16.12 -8.44 -16.37
C GLU A 436 17.47 -7.97 -15.82
N TYR A 437 17.46 -7.05 -14.83
CA TYR A 437 18.70 -6.39 -14.39
C TYR A 437 19.50 -7.25 -13.43
N ALA A 438 18.90 -7.62 -12.32
CA ALA A 438 19.50 -8.48 -11.30
C ALA A 438 18.45 -9.36 -10.63
N GLY A 439 18.84 -10.54 -10.13
CA GLY A 439 17.99 -11.36 -9.26
C GLY A 439 17.89 -10.76 -7.86
N CYS A 440 19.05 -10.44 -7.26
CA CYS A 440 19.16 -9.79 -5.97
C CYS A 440 20.23 -8.69 -6.00
N TRP A 441 19.90 -7.56 -5.35
CA TRP A 441 20.84 -6.48 -5.09
C TRP A 441 20.76 -6.06 -3.62
N PHE A 442 21.74 -6.41 -2.81
CA PHE A 442 21.79 -6.13 -1.38
C PHE A 442 22.99 -5.25 -1.05
N SER A 443 22.75 -3.96 -0.72
CA SER A 443 23.78 -3.00 -0.35
C SER A 443 23.51 -2.46 1.05
N GLY A 444 24.19 -3.04 2.05
CA GLY A 444 24.21 -2.60 3.44
C GLY A 444 25.28 -1.52 3.69
N LEU A 445 25.19 -0.83 4.84
CA LEU A 445 26.23 0.10 5.28
C LEU A 445 27.44 -0.67 5.85
N PRO A 446 28.67 -0.25 5.59
CA PRO A 446 29.84 -0.95 6.11
C PRO A 446 29.94 -0.92 7.65
N GLU A 447 29.53 0.18 8.29
CA GLU A 447 29.48 0.32 9.77
C GLU A 447 28.24 -0.33 10.40
N GLN A 448 27.14 -0.49 9.64
CA GLN A 448 25.89 -1.11 10.09
C GLN A 448 25.36 -2.06 9.01
N PRO A 449 26.00 -3.21 8.82
CA PRO A 449 25.60 -4.19 7.80
C PRO A 449 24.17 -4.69 8.02
N VAL A 450 23.54 -5.17 6.93
CA VAL A 450 22.31 -5.94 7.01
C VAL A 450 22.53 -7.16 7.91
N GLU A 451 21.70 -7.36 8.93
CA GLU A 451 21.94 -8.41 9.93
C GLU A 451 21.79 -9.79 9.31
N LYS A 452 20.66 -10.08 8.65
CA LYS A 452 20.39 -11.42 8.13
C LYS A 452 19.47 -11.40 6.92
N VAL A 453 19.83 -12.19 5.91
CA VAL A 453 19.02 -12.49 4.73
C VAL A 453 18.86 -14.01 4.63
N GLU A 454 17.63 -14.49 4.65
CA GLU A 454 17.27 -15.90 4.43
C GLU A 454 16.46 -16.07 3.16
N MET A 455 16.86 -17.01 2.31
CA MET A 455 16.15 -17.38 1.09
C MET A 455 15.87 -18.89 1.12
N ASN A 456 14.60 -19.28 1.21
CA ASN A 456 14.15 -20.66 1.31
C ASN A 456 13.23 -21.00 0.14
N ASN A 457 13.57 -21.98 -0.70
CA ASN A 457 12.80 -22.37 -1.88
C ASN A 457 12.54 -21.17 -2.82
N VAL A 458 13.58 -20.50 -3.27
CA VAL A 458 13.49 -19.34 -4.17
C VAL A 458 14.01 -19.71 -5.54
N SER A 459 13.22 -19.48 -6.58
CA SER A 459 13.58 -19.67 -7.98
C SER A 459 13.49 -18.36 -8.74
N ILE A 460 14.58 -17.97 -9.40
CA ILE A 460 14.65 -16.78 -10.25
C ILE A 460 15.17 -17.19 -11.63
N SER A 461 14.42 -16.89 -12.68
CA SER A 461 14.86 -17.02 -14.06
C SER A 461 14.90 -15.67 -14.76
N PHE A 462 15.85 -15.52 -15.67
CA PHE A 462 16.06 -14.27 -16.41
C PHE A 462 15.47 -14.36 -17.82
N ALA A 463 14.93 -13.23 -18.29
CA ALA A 463 14.41 -13.12 -19.66
C ALA A 463 15.52 -13.42 -20.69
N GLU A 464 15.17 -14.06 -21.79
CA GLU A 464 16.13 -14.36 -22.85
C GLU A 464 16.77 -13.08 -23.40
N ASN A 465 15.94 -12.07 -23.68
CA ASN A 465 16.33 -10.76 -24.20
C ASN A 465 16.23 -9.68 -23.11
N ALA A 466 16.87 -9.91 -21.95
CA ALA A 466 16.84 -8.98 -20.83
C ALA A 466 17.48 -7.64 -21.20
N GLY A 467 16.83 -6.55 -20.80
CA GLY A 467 17.40 -5.19 -20.84
C GLY A 467 18.54 -5.01 -19.84
N ALA A 468 19.23 -3.87 -19.94
CA ALA A 468 20.23 -3.44 -18.97
C ALA A 468 19.72 -2.20 -18.21
N GLY A 469 20.08 -2.10 -16.93
CA GLY A 469 19.74 -0.94 -16.12
C GLY A 469 20.33 -1.02 -14.71
N HIS A 470 19.99 -0.01 -13.89
CA HIS A 470 20.46 0.06 -12.51
C HIS A 470 19.50 -0.68 -11.58
N ALA A 471 20.00 -1.70 -10.88
CA ALA A 471 19.21 -2.45 -9.89
C ALA A 471 18.77 -1.57 -8.71
N ALA A 472 19.60 -0.62 -8.27
CA ALA A 472 19.36 0.26 -7.13
C ALA A 472 19.62 1.73 -7.45
N MET A 473 18.89 2.64 -6.78
CA MET A 473 19.03 4.10 -6.90
C MET A 473 20.08 4.61 -5.89
N MET A 474 21.36 4.39 -6.20
CA MET A 474 22.53 4.82 -5.44
C MET A 474 23.64 5.27 -6.40
N CYS A 475 24.59 6.08 -5.93
CA CYS A 475 25.74 6.46 -6.74
C CYS A 475 26.68 5.25 -6.94
N GLY A 476 27.28 5.17 -8.13
CA GLY A 476 28.25 4.11 -8.43
C GLY A 476 27.66 2.72 -8.71
N ALA A 477 26.33 2.52 -8.59
CA ALA A 477 25.70 1.28 -9.04
C ALA A 477 25.91 1.14 -10.56
N ALA A 478 26.63 0.08 -10.97
CA ALA A 478 26.83 -0.20 -12.38
C ALA A 478 25.53 -0.63 -13.06
N GLU A 479 25.38 -0.29 -14.35
CA GLU A 479 24.37 -0.97 -15.16
C GLU A 479 24.65 -2.46 -15.20
N CYS A 480 23.61 -3.25 -15.05
CA CYS A 480 23.69 -4.70 -15.12
C CYS A 480 22.55 -5.28 -15.94
N SER A 481 22.79 -6.43 -16.51
CA SER A 481 21.82 -7.28 -17.21
C SER A 481 22.06 -8.70 -16.78
N LYS A 482 21.02 -9.38 -16.31
CA LYS A 482 21.09 -10.77 -15.82
C LYS A 482 22.11 -10.99 -14.70
N LEU A 483 22.40 -10.00 -13.88
CA LEU A 483 23.26 -10.17 -12.72
C LEU A 483 22.56 -11.12 -11.73
N ALA A 484 23.22 -12.20 -11.33
CA ALA A 484 22.57 -13.16 -10.45
C ALA A 484 22.33 -12.58 -9.06
N ILE A 485 23.34 -12.52 -8.22
CA ILE A 485 23.25 -11.95 -6.86
C ILE A 485 24.42 -11.02 -6.60
N TRP A 486 24.12 -9.81 -6.20
CA TRP A 486 25.05 -8.84 -5.61
C TRP A 486 24.74 -8.67 -4.14
N ALA A 487 25.74 -8.79 -3.27
CA ALA A 487 25.60 -8.50 -1.85
C ALA A 487 26.87 -7.83 -1.31
N GLU A 488 26.70 -6.68 -0.67
CA GLU A 488 27.76 -5.99 0.04
C GLU A 488 27.31 -5.61 1.45
N ASN A 489 28.20 -5.76 2.42
CA ASN A 489 27.97 -5.42 3.83
C ASN A 489 26.72 -6.14 4.39
N VAL A 490 26.72 -7.45 4.35
CA VAL A 490 25.68 -8.33 4.93
C VAL A 490 26.35 -9.26 5.93
N LYS A 491 25.86 -9.35 7.19
CA LYS A 491 26.45 -10.21 8.21
C LYS A 491 26.22 -11.69 7.94
N GLU A 492 24.97 -12.05 7.64
CA GLU A 492 24.59 -13.44 7.41
C GLU A 492 23.71 -13.58 6.17
N ILE A 493 24.05 -14.52 5.29
CA ILE A 493 23.23 -14.96 4.17
C ILE A 493 23.06 -16.47 4.25
N HIS A 494 21.80 -16.91 4.31
CA HIS A 494 21.45 -18.33 4.29
C HIS A 494 20.57 -18.63 3.08
N PHE A 495 21.01 -19.58 2.24
CA PHE A 495 20.24 -20.10 1.12
C PHE A 495 19.89 -21.56 1.37
N HIS A 496 18.62 -21.88 1.22
CA HIS A 496 18.12 -23.24 1.20
C HIS A 496 17.31 -23.45 -0.08
N ASN A 497 17.76 -24.35 -0.95
CA ASN A 497 17.12 -24.61 -2.24
C ASN A 497 16.89 -23.34 -3.09
N VAL A 498 17.96 -22.57 -3.36
CA VAL A 498 17.91 -21.35 -4.20
C VAL A 498 18.38 -21.67 -5.61
N LYS A 499 17.50 -21.48 -6.60
CA LYS A 499 17.75 -21.73 -8.02
C LYS A 499 17.79 -20.43 -8.80
N LEU A 500 18.83 -20.29 -9.62
CA LEU A 500 19.01 -19.15 -10.52
C LEU A 500 19.28 -19.69 -11.92
N GLU A 501 18.49 -19.28 -12.90
CA GLU A 501 18.57 -19.78 -14.28
C GLU A 501 18.69 -18.63 -15.28
N GLY A 502 19.61 -18.76 -16.24
CA GLY A 502 19.77 -17.79 -17.33
C GLY A 502 20.51 -16.51 -16.95
N TYR A 503 21.19 -16.47 -15.81
CA TYR A 503 22.05 -15.33 -15.41
C TYR A 503 23.34 -15.24 -16.23
N ALA A 504 23.98 -14.07 -16.18
CA ALA A 504 25.27 -13.80 -16.83
C ALA A 504 26.38 -13.59 -15.77
N GLY A 505 27.59 -14.06 -16.06
CA GLY A 505 28.75 -13.92 -15.18
C GLY A 505 28.71 -14.83 -13.95
N GLU A 506 29.21 -14.33 -12.83
CA GLU A 506 29.27 -15.08 -11.59
C GLU A 506 27.91 -15.15 -10.89
N ARG A 507 27.62 -16.32 -10.29
CA ARG A 507 26.38 -16.52 -9.51
C ARG A 507 26.33 -15.64 -8.26
N LEU A 508 27.45 -15.51 -7.56
CA LEU A 508 27.56 -14.78 -6.28
C LEU A 508 28.65 -13.71 -6.40
N ASN A 509 28.26 -12.45 -6.26
CA ASN A 509 29.15 -11.30 -6.24
C ASN A 509 29.09 -10.68 -4.84
N PHE A 510 29.98 -11.14 -3.96
CA PHE A 510 29.97 -10.79 -2.54
C PHE A 510 31.13 -9.87 -2.17
N ILE A 511 30.82 -8.78 -1.46
CA ILE A 511 31.78 -7.85 -0.88
C ILE A 511 31.46 -7.71 0.60
N ASN A 512 32.40 -8.02 1.48
CA ASN A 512 32.24 -7.89 2.93
C ASN A 512 30.98 -8.60 3.46
N VAL A 513 30.78 -9.86 3.07
CA VAL A 513 29.75 -10.76 3.61
C VAL A 513 30.36 -11.57 4.74
N GLY A 514 29.79 -11.48 5.95
CA GLY A 514 30.35 -12.08 7.16
C GLY A 514 30.27 -13.61 7.16
N SER A 515 29.10 -14.17 6.84
CA SER A 515 28.94 -15.61 6.68
C SER A 515 27.94 -15.93 5.56
N PHE A 516 28.25 -16.98 4.82
CA PHE A 516 27.36 -17.54 3.79
C PHE A 516 27.18 -19.04 4.03
N LYS A 517 25.95 -19.51 4.02
CA LYS A 517 25.61 -20.92 4.07
C LYS A 517 24.65 -21.24 2.95
N GLU A 518 24.84 -22.40 2.32
CA GLU A 518 23.94 -22.93 1.29
C GLU A 518 23.77 -24.45 1.47
N ASP A 519 22.53 -24.93 1.46
CA ASP A 519 22.14 -26.33 1.60
C ASP A 519 20.88 -26.69 0.78
#